data_653643c430e600066c7b7effcf1d5239
#
_entry.id   653643c430e600066c7b7effcf1d5239
#
_cell.length_a   1.000
_cell.length_b   1.000
_cell.length_c   1.000
_cell.angle_alpha   90.00
_cell.angle_beta   90.00
_cell.angle_gamma   90.00
#
_symmetry.space_group_name_H-M   'P 1'
#
loop_
_entity.id
_entity.type
_entity.pdbx_description
1 polymer ?
#
loop_
_entity_poly.entity_id
_entity_poly.type
_entity_poly.pdbx_seq_one_letter_code
_entity_poly.pdbx_strand_id
1 'polypeptide(L)'
;LRMSRGLGDVYKRQVFMEVGARLGVGGMFRGMRQLGILSKTNIDVPGEASTIMHQQKNVGAVELATMSFGQSFQLSPIRLLTSVSAVINGGHSIVPHFGVSIENTSNGSVRKLSYPQKKKIVSKETSENMKMILESVVTEGSGSKASVEGYQVGAKTGTSEKLPRRSGKYIASCIGFAPADDPKVLAVVLIDEPEGIYYGGTIAAPVVSELLDNALPYLGVKKTPQKQTKK
;
A
#
# COMPACT_ATOMS: atom_id res chain seq x y z
N LEU A 1 -18.51 -1.89 22.85
CA LEU A 1 -17.59 -1.33 21.83
C LEU A 1 -16.60 -2.35 21.24
N ARG A 2 -16.07 -3.29 22.03
CA ARG A 2 -15.17 -4.37 21.51
C ARG A 2 -15.90 -5.35 20.60
N MET A 3 -17.14 -5.73 20.92
CA MET A 3 -17.94 -6.65 20.09
C MET A 3 -18.37 -6.01 18.76
N SER A 4 -18.71 -4.72 18.74
CA SER A 4 -19.12 -4.04 17.49
C SER A 4 -17.98 -3.87 16.49
N ARG A 5 -16.72 -3.69 16.96
CA ARG A 5 -15.54 -3.67 16.08
C ARG A 5 -15.25 -5.04 15.48
N GLY A 6 -15.40 -6.12 16.24
CA GLY A 6 -15.22 -7.49 15.72
C GLY A 6 -16.23 -7.85 14.64
N LEU A 7 -17.50 -7.50 14.83
CA LEU A 7 -18.56 -7.71 13.82
C LEU A 7 -18.28 -6.89 12.55
N GLY A 8 -17.89 -5.61 12.66
CA GLY A 8 -17.56 -4.77 11.52
C GLY A 8 -16.42 -5.34 10.67
N ASP A 9 -15.39 -5.92 11.29
CA ASP A 9 -14.27 -6.55 10.57
C ASP A 9 -14.69 -7.86 9.88
N VAL A 10 -15.60 -8.63 10.47
CA VAL A 10 -16.18 -9.84 9.85
C VAL A 10 -16.96 -9.45 8.59
N TYR A 11 -17.86 -8.47 8.68
CA TYR A 11 -18.66 -8.02 7.53
C TYR A 11 -17.79 -7.46 6.40
N LYS A 12 -16.77 -6.66 6.70
CA LYS A 12 -15.83 -6.15 5.69
C LYS A 12 -15.14 -7.28 4.95
N ARG A 13 -14.66 -8.30 5.66
CA ARG A 13 -14.02 -9.47 5.03
C ARG A 13 -14.98 -10.25 4.15
N GLN A 14 -16.24 -10.42 4.57
CA GLN A 14 -17.27 -11.11 3.78
C GLN A 14 -17.49 -10.44 2.42
N VAL A 15 -17.55 -9.10 2.37
CA VAL A 15 -17.69 -8.35 1.10
C VAL A 15 -16.51 -8.64 0.17
N PHE A 16 -15.28 -8.61 0.68
CA PHE A 16 -14.10 -8.93 -0.15
C PHE A 16 -14.07 -10.39 -0.60
N MET A 17 -14.53 -11.33 0.25
CA MET A 17 -14.65 -12.75 -0.13
C MET A 17 -15.67 -12.93 -1.25
N GLU A 18 -16.81 -12.26 -1.21
CA GLU A 18 -17.82 -12.30 -2.27
C GLU A 18 -17.28 -11.71 -3.58
N VAL A 19 -16.60 -10.56 -3.54
CA VAL A 19 -15.94 -9.97 -4.70
C VAL A 19 -14.90 -10.94 -5.29
N GLY A 20 -14.09 -11.57 -4.42
CA GLY A 20 -13.10 -12.56 -4.84
C GLY A 20 -13.74 -13.81 -5.47
N ALA A 21 -14.85 -14.30 -4.92
CA ALA A 21 -15.59 -15.44 -5.46
C ALA A 21 -16.14 -15.12 -6.86
N ARG A 22 -16.72 -13.93 -7.06
CA ARG A 22 -17.18 -13.48 -8.40
C ARG A 22 -16.05 -13.32 -9.39
N LEU A 23 -14.88 -12.84 -8.95
CA LEU A 23 -13.69 -12.69 -9.77
C LEU A 23 -13.11 -14.04 -10.19
N GLY A 24 -13.20 -15.02 -9.31
CA GLY A 24 -12.63 -16.35 -9.45
C GLY A 24 -11.10 -16.37 -9.39
N VAL A 25 -10.53 -17.58 -9.27
CA VAL A 25 -9.07 -17.77 -9.19
C VAL A 25 -8.34 -17.16 -10.39
N GLY A 26 -8.85 -17.41 -11.59
CA GLY A 26 -8.26 -16.88 -12.83
C GLY A 26 -8.24 -15.36 -12.88
N GLY A 27 -9.33 -14.72 -12.47
CA GLY A 27 -9.45 -13.26 -12.40
C GLY A 27 -8.51 -12.65 -11.35
N MET A 28 -8.46 -13.25 -10.16
CA MET A 28 -7.55 -12.83 -9.07
C MET A 28 -6.09 -12.83 -9.54
N PHE A 29 -5.62 -13.92 -10.15
CA PHE A 29 -4.24 -14.03 -10.64
C PHE A 29 -3.95 -13.10 -11.83
N ARG A 30 -4.93 -12.83 -12.71
CA ARG A 30 -4.76 -11.80 -13.77
C ARG A 30 -4.54 -10.42 -13.16
N GLY A 31 -5.37 -10.03 -12.20
CA GLY A 31 -5.21 -8.74 -11.47
C GLY A 31 -3.87 -8.64 -10.75
N MET A 32 -3.47 -9.69 -10.03
CA MET A 32 -2.17 -9.72 -9.35
C MET A 32 -0.99 -9.60 -10.32
N ARG A 33 -1.03 -10.27 -11.48
CA ARG A 33 -0.01 -10.10 -12.54
C ARG A 33 0.00 -8.67 -13.08
N GLN A 34 -1.17 -8.11 -13.34
CA GLN A 34 -1.31 -6.74 -13.85
C GLN A 34 -0.71 -5.71 -12.89
N LEU A 35 -0.93 -5.87 -11.57
CA LEU A 35 -0.34 -5.05 -10.53
C LEU A 35 1.12 -5.38 -10.22
N GLY A 36 1.70 -6.38 -10.89
CA GLY A 36 3.09 -6.80 -10.71
C GLY A 36 3.36 -7.60 -9.43
N ILE A 37 2.33 -7.98 -8.68
CA ILE A 37 2.45 -8.65 -7.37
C ILE A 37 3.25 -9.96 -7.46
N LEU A 38 3.20 -10.65 -8.59
CA LEU A 38 3.84 -11.97 -8.79
C LEU A 38 5.30 -11.90 -9.28
N SER A 39 5.86 -10.70 -9.42
CA SER A 39 7.22 -10.50 -9.95
C SER A 39 8.01 -9.54 -9.06
N LYS A 40 9.34 -9.59 -9.14
CA LYS A 40 10.21 -8.59 -8.51
C LYS A 40 10.04 -7.22 -9.18
N THR A 41 10.32 -6.15 -8.43
CA THR A 41 10.28 -4.78 -8.95
C THR A 41 11.45 -4.46 -9.86
N ASN A 42 12.54 -5.21 -9.72
CA ASN A 42 13.85 -4.95 -10.32
C ASN A 42 14.43 -3.58 -9.87
N ILE A 43 14.22 -3.25 -8.60
CA ILE A 43 14.91 -2.12 -7.97
C ILE A 43 16.44 -2.34 -8.08
N ASP A 44 17.18 -1.27 -8.26
CA ASP A 44 18.63 -1.25 -8.52
C ASP A 44 19.50 -1.48 -7.27
N VAL A 45 18.93 -2.08 -6.22
CA VAL A 45 19.65 -2.53 -5.03
C VAL A 45 19.46 -4.04 -4.81
N PRO A 46 20.47 -4.74 -4.25
CA PRO A 46 20.38 -6.18 -3.99
C PRO A 46 19.42 -6.49 -2.85
N GLY A 47 18.96 -7.76 -2.77
CA GLY A 47 18.20 -8.27 -1.64
C GLY A 47 16.69 -8.23 -1.78
N GLU A 48 16.12 -7.83 -2.92
CA GLU A 48 14.66 -7.89 -3.12
C GLU A 48 14.15 -9.33 -3.03
N ALA A 49 13.28 -9.61 -2.05
CA ALA A 49 12.62 -10.90 -1.89
C ALA A 49 11.51 -11.09 -2.93
N SER A 50 11.33 -12.33 -3.36
CA SER A 50 10.21 -12.72 -4.21
C SER A 50 8.92 -12.84 -3.41
N THR A 51 7.78 -12.61 -4.06
CA THR A 51 6.46 -12.90 -3.48
C THR A 51 6.33 -14.38 -3.15
N ILE A 52 5.84 -14.71 -1.96
CA ILE A 52 5.50 -16.06 -1.53
C ILE A 52 4.00 -16.20 -1.56
N MET A 53 3.49 -17.14 -2.36
CA MET A 53 2.07 -17.42 -2.45
C MET A 53 1.78 -18.81 -3.06
N HIS A 54 0.54 -19.24 -2.95
CA HIS A 54 0.07 -20.48 -3.56
C HIS A 54 0.22 -20.44 -5.09
N GLN A 55 0.56 -21.57 -5.68
CA GLN A 55 0.47 -21.73 -7.13
C GLN A 55 -1.01 -21.69 -7.55
N GLN A 56 -1.32 -21.02 -8.65
CA GLN A 56 -2.70 -20.82 -9.12
C GLN A 56 -3.51 -22.11 -9.17
N LYS A 57 -2.92 -23.23 -9.59
CA LYS A 57 -3.57 -24.55 -9.68
C LYS A 57 -3.97 -25.15 -8.33
N ASN A 58 -3.35 -24.70 -7.25
CA ASN A 58 -3.56 -25.20 -5.89
C ASN A 58 -4.49 -24.29 -5.06
N VAL A 59 -5.05 -23.24 -5.67
CA VAL A 59 -5.95 -22.30 -4.98
C VAL A 59 -7.38 -22.82 -5.05
N GLY A 60 -7.90 -23.23 -3.89
CA GLY A 60 -9.30 -23.60 -3.69
C GLY A 60 -10.14 -22.42 -3.22
N ALA A 61 -11.36 -22.69 -2.79
CA ALA A 61 -12.30 -21.67 -2.33
C ALA A 61 -11.82 -20.93 -1.05
N VAL A 62 -11.16 -21.65 -0.14
CA VAL A 62 -10.65 -21.08 1.11
C VAL A 62 -9.47 -20.15 0.87
N GLU A 63 -8.51 -20.57 0.05
CA GLU A 63 -7.37 -19.75 -0.33
C GLU A 63 -7.82 -18.51 -1.10
N LEU A 64 -8.74 -18.64 -2.06
CA LEU A 64 -9.30 -17.51 -2.80
C LEU A 64 -9.97 -16.51 -1.85
N ALA A 65 -10.79 -17.00 -0.92
CA ALA A 65 -11.45 -16.16 0.07
C ALA A 65 -10.44 -15.39 0.94
N THR A 66 -9.41 -16.06 1.45
CA THR A 66 -8.38 -15.42 2.30
C THR A 66 -7.50 -14.45 1.52
N MET A 67 -7.14 -14.77 0.28
CA MET A 67 -6.41 -13.87 -0.62
C MET A 67 -7.20 -12.60 -0.93
N SER A 68 -8.53 -12.68 -1.01
CA SER A 68 -9.41 -11.55 -1.35
C SER A 68 -9.34 -10.40 -0.32
N PHE A 69 -9.04 -10.69 0.94
CA PHE A 69 -8.82 -9.67 1.96
C PHE A 69 -7.35 -9.53 2.40
N GLY A 70 -6.40 -10.00 1.56
CA GLY A 70 -4.97 -9.73 1.73
C GLY A 70 -4.24 -10.70 2.66
N GLN A 71 -4.72 -11.94 2.80
CA GLN A 71 -4.03 -13.02 3.53
C GLN A 71 -3.54 -14.12 2.58
N SER A 72 -2.80 -15.09 3.10
CA SER A 72 -2.28 -16.27 2.37
C SER A 72 -1.24 -15.97 1.29
N PHE A 73 -0.61 -14.79 1.34
CA PHE A 73 0.58 -14.46 0.54
C PHE A 73 1.45 -13.43 1.26
N GLN A 74 2.72 -13.34 0.88
CA GLN A 74 3.69 -12.38 1.42
C GLN A 74 4.32 -11.59 0.28
N LEU A 75 4.47 -10.28 0.47
CA LEU A 75 5.09 -9.35 -0.46
C LEU A 75 6.30 -8.68 0.18
N SER A 76 7.30 -8.34 -0.63
CA SER A 76 8.31 -7.40 -0.19
C SER A 76 7.68 -5.99 -0.01
N PRO A 77 8.17 -5.18 0.95
CA PRO A 77 7.67 -3.82 1.15
C PRO A 77 7.74 -2.97 -0.14
N ILE A 78 8.82 -3.10 -0.91
CA ILE A 78 8.98 -2.35 -2.16
C ILE A 78 7.97 -2.81 -3.23
N ARG A 79 7.61 -4.10 -3.28
CA ARG A 79 6.57 -4.57 -4.18
C ARG A 79 5.19 -4.03 -3.77
N LEU A 80 4.90 -3.96 -2.48
CA LEU A 80 3.67 -3.33 -1.98
C LEU A 80 3.62 -1.86 -2.40
N LEU A 81 4.68 -1.09 -2.16
CA LEU A 81 4.77 0.32 -2.55
C LEU A 81 4.55 0.52 -4.06
N THR A 82 5.21 -0.25 -4.92
CA THR A 82 5.05 -0.09 -6.37
C THR A 82 3.66 -0.46 -6.86
N SER A 83 3.04 -1.49 -6.28
CA SER A 83 1.68 -1.90 -6.64
C SER A 83 0.65 -0.86 -6.21
N VAL A 84 0.76 -0.32 -4.98
CA VAL A 84 -0.13 0.75 -4.50
C VAL A 84 0.12 2.05 -5.26
N SER A 85 1.38 2.41 -5.53
CA SER A 85 1.71 3.57 -6.36
C SER A 85 0.99 3.52 -7.70
N ALA A 86 0.99 2.36 -8.37
CA ALA A 86 0.29 2.21 -9.64
C ALA A 86 -1.24 2.41 -9.54
N VAL A 87 -1.82 2.16 -8.38
CA VAL A 87 -3.26 2.38 -8.15
C VAL A 87 -3.59 3.85 -7.95
N ILE A 88 -2.69 4.65 -7.34
CA ILE A 88 -2.98 6.03 -6.94
C ILE A 88 -2.37 7.12 -7.85
N ASN A 89 -1.53 6.75 -8.83
CA ASN A 89 -0.79 7.69 -9.69
C ASN A 89 -1.40 7.87 -11.10
N GLY A 90 -2.69 7.63 -11.26
CA GLY A 90 -3.37 7.64 -12.56
C GLY A 90 -3.30 6.29 -13.30
N GLY A 91 -2.87 5.23 -12.62
CA GLY A 91 -2.90 3.86 -13.13
C GLY A 91 -1.62 3.40 -13.83
N HIS A 92 -0.48 4.01 -13.54
CA HIS A 92 0.77 3.71 -14.22
C HIS A 92 1.74 2.90 -13.34
N SER A 93 2.28 1.79 -13.89
CA SER A 93 3.36 1.06 -13.23
C SER A 93 4.62 1.93 -13.13
N ILE A 94 5.40 1.74 -12.07
CA ILE A 94 6.70 2.38 -11.89
C ILE A 94 7.78 1.33 -11.73
N VAL A 95 9.02 1.68 -12.09
CA VAL A 95 10.23 0.93 -11.75
C VAL A 95 10.94 1.73 -10.66
N PRO A 96 10.95 1.24 -9.41
CA PRO A 96 11.64 1.93 -8.33
C PRO A 96 13.15 1.89 -8.56
N HIS A 97 13.84 2.99 -8.24
CA HIS A 97 15.29 3.07 -8.40
C HIS A 97 15.87 4.16 -7.48
N PHE A 98 17.14 4.01 -7.12
CA PHE A 98 17.94 5.00 -6.41
C PHE A 98 18.93 5.70 -7.33
N GLY A 99 19.51 4.97 -8.29
CA GLY A 99 20.48 5.51 -9.20
C GLY A 99 19.84 6.46 -10.22
N VAL A 100 20.40 7.65 -10.39
CA VAL A 100 19.95 8.64 -11.38
C VAL A 100 21.02 8.91 -12.45
N SER A 101 22.30 8.78 -12.08
CA SER A 101 23.41 8.96 -13.00
C SER A 101 24.67 8.26 -12.52
N ILE A 102 25.60 8.04 -13.44
CA ILE A 102 26.96 7.54 -13.16
C ILE A 102 27.93 8.60 -13.64
N GLU A 103 28.81 9.02 -12.76
CA GLU A 103 29.90 9.94 -13.07
C GLU A 103 31.22 9.18 -13.16
N ASN A 104 31.96 9.41 -14.23
CA ASN A 104 33.33 8.91 -14.35
C ASN A 104 34.29 9.90 -13.71
N THR A 105 34.86 9.51 -12.57
CA THR A 105 35.77 10.38 -11.80
C THR A 105 37.08 10.72 -12.50
N SER A 106 37.48 9.97 -13.54
CA SER A 106 38.72 10.20 -14.26
C SER A 106 38.60 11.30 -15.31
N ASN A 107 37.43 11.53 -15.90
CA ASN A 107 37.22 12.50 -16.97
C ASN A 107 35.98 13.39 -16.77
N GLY A 108 35.27 13.28 -15.64
CA GLY A 108 34.09 14.08 -15.31
C GLY A 108 32.85 13.81 -16.17
N SER A 109 32.88 12.79 -17.05
CA SER A 109 31.69 12.49 -17.87
C SER A 109 30.56 11.93 -17.05
N VAL A 110 29.31 12.46 -17.24
CA VAL A 110 28.10 12.04 -16.55
C VAL A 110 27.17 11.34 -17.52
N ARG A 111 26.81 10.10 -17.22
CA ARG A 111 25.80 9.32 -17.94
C ARG A 111 24.54 9.17 -17.10
N LYS A 112 23.43 9.78 -17.55
CA LYS A 112 22.12 9.57 -16.91
C LYS A 112 21.65 8.14 -17.11
N LEU A 113 21.10 7.53 -16.04
CA LEU A 113 20.46 6.23 -16.13
C LEU A 113 19.04 6.40 -16.69
N SER A 114 18.59 5.42 -17.47
CA SER A 114 17.27 5.38 -18.04
C SER A 114 16.55 4.12 -17.56
N TYR A 115 15.30 4.26 -17.17
CA TYR A 115 14.46 3.18 -16.69
C TYR A 115 13.29 2.95 -17.64
N PRO A 116 12.69 1.74 -17.67
CA PRO A 116 11.57 1.44 -18.55
C PRO A 116 10.44 2.45 -18.41
N GLN A 117 9.79 2.76 -19.51
CA GLN A 117 8.65 3.66 -19.51
C GLN A 117 7.49 3.09 -18.69
N LYS A 118 6.75 3.98 -18.04
CA LYS A 118 5.54 3.65 -17.31
C LYS A 118 4.49 3.02 -18.23
N LYS A 119 3.94 1.87 -17.83
CA LYS A 119 2.84 1.21 -18.54
C LYS A 119 1.54 1.49 -17.80
N LYS A 120 0.47 1.83 -18.52
CA LYS A 120 -0.87 1.95 -17.96
C LYS A 120 -1.40 0.56 -17.62
N ILE A 121 -1.64 0.30 -16.35
CA ILE A 121 -2.10 -0.99 -15.82
C ILE A 121 -3.45 -0.90 -15.10
N VAL A 122 -3.88 0.30 -14.73
CA VAL A 122 -5.20 0.59 -14.15
C VAL A 122 -5.79 1.79 -14.89
N SER A 123 -7.11 1.89 -15.00
CA SER A 123 -7.76 3.05 -15.60
C SER A 123 -7.58 4.29 -14.72
N LYS A 124 -7.56 5.48 -15.33
CA LYS A 124 -7.52 6.74 -14.57
C LYS A 124 -8.72 6.85 -13.65
N GLU A 125 -9.90 6.49 -14.11
CA GLU A 125 -11.13 6.48 -13.31
C GLU A 125 -11.02 5.58 -12.08
N THR A 126 -10.53 4.35 -12.24
CA THR A 126 -10.28 3.45 -11.09
C THR A 126 -9.28 4.06 -10.11
N SER A 127 -8.22 4.71 -10.62
CA SER A 127 -7.23 5.38 -9.77
C SER A 127 -7.86 6.52 -8.97
N GLU A 128 -8.67 7.38 -9.59
CA GLU A 128 -9.37 8.46 -8.90
C GLU A 128 -10.34 7.92 -7.83
N ASN A 129 -11.15 6.91 -8.17
CA ASN A 129 -12.05 6.28 -7.22
C ASN A 129 -11.30 5.67 -6.02
N MET A 130 -10.16 5.02 -6.26
CA MET A 130 -9.35 4.44 -5.19
C MET A 130 -8.72 5.50 -4.29
N LYS A 131 -8.28 6.64 -4.83
CA LYS A 131 -7.79 7.75 -4.02
C LYS A 131 -8.87 8.28 -3.07
N MET A 132 -10.10 8.50 -3.57
CA MET A 132 -11.23 8.93 -2.74
C MET A 132 -11.57 7.91 -1.64
N ILE A 133 -11.60 6.61 -1.97
CA ILE A 133 -11.85 5.56 -0.99
C ILE A 133 -10.76 5.52 0.07
N LEU A 134 -9.49 5.66 -0.31
CA LEU A 134 -8.38 5.64 0.63
C LEU A 134 -8.31 6.91 1.49
N GLU A 135 -8.75 8.06 0.98
CA GLU A 135 -8.92 9.29 1.76
C GLU A 135 -10.03 9.12 2.82
N SER A 136 -11.15 8.49 2.48
CA SER A 136 -12.22 8.22 3.44
C SER A 136 -11.79 7.30 4.60
N VAL A 137 -10.78 6.45 4.39
CA VAL A 137 -10.19 5.64 5.48
C VAL A 137 -9.53 6.52 6.54
N VAL A 138 -8.99 7.68 6.16
CA VAL A 138 -8.37 8.64 7.09
C VAL A 138 -9.42 9.55 7.71
N THR A 139 -10.36 10.08 6.92
CA THR A 139 -11.37 11.03 7.39
C THR A 139 -12.43 10.38 8.28
N GLU A 140 -12.84 9.15 7.99
CA GLU A 140 -13.98 8.49 8.62
C GLU A 140 -13.66 7.09 9.17
N GLY A 141 -12.46 6.57 8.89
CA GLY A 141 -12.14 5.17 9.11
C GLY A 141 -11.03 4.87 10.12
N SER A 142 -10.48 3.67 10.00
CA SER A 142 -9.43 3.13 10.88
C SER A 142 -8.05 3.77 10.68
N GLY A 143 -7.88 4.58 9.65
CA GLY A 143 -6.65 5.29 9.31
C GLY A 143 -6.56 6.71 9.86
N SER A 144 -7.50 7.16 10.69
CA SER A 144 -7.58 8.55 11.16
C SER A 144 -6.29 9.08 11.80
N LYS A 145 -5.49 8.21 12.42
CA LYS A 145 -4.19 8.57 13.00
C LYS A 145 -3.08 8.78 11.97
N ALA A 146 -3.33 8.53 10.67
CA ALA A 146 -2.42 8.89 9.58
C ALA A 146 -2.68 10.30 9.04
N SER A 147 -3.65 11.05 9.59
CA SER A 147 -3.97 12.41 9.18
C SER A 147 -2.80 13.35 9.44
N VAL A 148 -2.61 14.33 8.55
CA VAL A 148 -1.60 15.39 8.67
C VAL A 148 -2.31 16.73 8.53
N GLU A 149 -2.06 17.64 9.46
CA GLU A 149 -2.72 18.94 9.46
C GLU A 149 -2.36 19.77 8.21
N GLY A 150 -3.38 20.19 7.49
CA GLY A 150 -3.23 20.98 6.26
C GLY A 150 -2.96 20.16 5.01
N TYR A 151 -3.04 18.80 5.07
CA TYR A 151 -2.91 17.95 3.90
C TYR A 151 -4.04 16.92 3.84
N GLN A 152 -4.52 16.65 2.64
CA GLN A 152 -5.40 15.51 2.39
C GLN A 152 -4.55 14.24 2.31
N VAL A 153 -4.85 13.27 3.16
CA VAL A 153 -4.10 12.01 3.26
C VAL A 153 -5.00 10.84 2.91
N GLY A 154 -4.55 9.97 2.04
CA GLY A 154 -5.15 8.66 1.82
C GLY A 154 -4.32 7.58 2.50
N ALA A 155 -4.96 6.60 3.15
CA ALA A 155 -4.24 5.53 3.83
C ALA A 155 -4.98 4.21 3.85
N LYS A 156 -4.25 3.13 4.16
CA LYS A 156 -4.79 1.80 4.49
C LYS A 156 -3.97 1.17 5.60
N THR A 157 -4.66 0.77 6.65
CA THR A 157 -4.07 0.03 7.77
C THR A 157 -4.13 -1.47 7.52
N GLY A 158 -3.17 -2.21 8.05
CA GLY A 158 -3.14 -3.66 8.05
C GLY A 158 -2.71 -4.21 9.40
N THR A 159 -3.19 -5.40 9.71
CA THR A 159 -2.76 -6.18 10.88
C THR A 159 -2.79 -7.64 10.44
N SER A 160 -1.62 -8.23 10.29
CA SER A 160 -1.46 -9.61 9.80
C SER A 160 -0.86 -10.49 10.89
N GLU A 161 -1.50 -11.63 11.16
CA GLU A 161 -0.93 -12.64 12.04
C GLU A 161 0.15 -13.43 11.29
N LYS A 162 1.29 -13.63 11.94
CA LYS A 162 2.40 -14.45 11.41
C LYS A 162 2.10 -15.94 11.55
N LEU A 163 2.75 -16.73 10.74
CA LEU A 163 2.71 -18.18 10.87
C LEU A 163 3.74 -18.67 11.92
N PRO A 164 3.42 -19.75 12.67
CA PRO A 164 2.17 -20.50 12.66
C PRO A 164 1.01 -19.70 13.28
N ARG A 165 -0.21 -19.90 12.79
CA ARG A 165 -1.41 -19.22 13.33
C ARG A 165 -1.55 -19.47 14.82
N ARG A 166 -2.11 -18.51 15.54
CA ARG A 166 -2.26 -18.50 17.01
C ARG A 166 -0.90 -18.39 17.75
N SER A 167 0.15 -17.96 17.06
CA SER A 167 1.43 -17.64 17.69
C SER A 167 1.38 -16.39 18.57
N GLY A 168 0.32 -15.56 18.44
CA GLY A 168 0.23 -14.25 19.06
C GLY A 168 1.15 -13.20 18.43
N LYS A 169 1.85 -13.55 17.35
CA LYS A 169 2.79 -12.68 16.65
C LYS A 169 2.13 -12.02 15.45
N TYR A 170 2.27 -10.69 15.35
CA TYR A 170 1.61 -9.89 14.33
C TYR A 170 2.60 -8.96 13.61
N ILE A 171 2.24 -8.57 12.39
CA ILE A 171 2.82 -7.43 11.69
C ILE A 171 1.75 -6.35 11.67
N ALA A 172 2.03 -5.24 12.34
CA ALA A 172 1.22 -4.03 12.28
C ALA A 172 1.69 -3.17 11.12
N SER A 173 0.80 -2.71 10.26
CA SER A 173 1.19 -1.93 9.09
C SER A 173 0.25 -0.77 8.80
N CYS A 174 0.80 0.25 8.16
CA CYS A 174 0.04 1.32 7.54
C CYS A 174 0.78 1.78 6.29
N ILE A 175 0.05 1.94 5.20
CA ILE A 175 0.51 2.62 4.01
C ILE A 175 -0.29 3.90 3.86
N GLY A 176 0.37 5.04 3.58
CA GLY A 176 -0.28 6.32 3.41
C GLY A 176 0.39 7.16 2.35
N PHE A 177 -0.37 8.04 1.73
CA PHE A 177 0.09 8.93 0.68
C PHE A 177 -0.54 10.31 0.80
N ALA A 178 0.16 11.32 0.32
CA ALA A 178 -0.30 12.69 0.31
C ALA A 178 0.38 13.51 -0.81
N PRO A 179 -0.28 14.60 -1.31
CA PRO A 179 -1.72 14.90 -1.17
C PRO A 179 -2.59 13.79 -1.77
N ALA A 180 -3.84 13.60 -1.28
CA ALA A 180 -4.68 12.51 -1.76
C ALA A 180 -5.14 12.68 -3.21
N ASP A 181 -5.33 13.91 -3.66
CA ASP A 181 -5.73 14.27 -5.02
C ASP A 181 -4.58 14.16 -6.04
N ASP A 182 -3.36 14.53 -5.64
CA ASP A 182 -2.16 14.48 -6.48
C ASP A 182 -0.96 13.93 -5.69
N PRO A 183 -0.88 12.61 -5.48
CA PRO A 183 0.12 11.98 -4.62
C PRO A 183 1.57 12.30 -5.00
N LYS A 184 2.32 12.89 -4.08
CA LYS A 184 3.76 13.18 -4.21
C LYS A 184 4.60 12.23 -3.38
N VAL A 185 4.06 11.76 -2.25
CA VAL A 185 4.72 10.83 -1.33
C VAL A 185 3.81 9.66 -1.07
N LEU A 186 4.38 8.47 -1.06
CA LEU A 186 3.78 7.24 -0.60
C LEU A 186 4.73 6.59 0.41
N ALA A 187 4.27 6.41 1.64
CA ALA A 187 5.03 5.81 2.72
C ALA A 187 4.38 4.50 3.20
N VAL A 188 5.20 3.54 3.61
CA VAL A 188 4.75 2.32 4.29
C VAL A 188 5.52 2.16 5.59
N VAL A 189 4.81 1.85 6.65
CA VAL A 189 5.36 1.49 7.96
C VAL A 189 4.94 0.07 8.28
N LEU A 190 5.91 -0.74 8.63
CA LEU A 190 5.76 -2.14 9.04
C LEU A 190 6.43 -2.29 10.40
N ILE A 191 5.68 -2.74 11.40
CA ILE A 191 6.18 -3.01 12.75
C ILE A 191 6.03 -4.51 12.96
N ASP A 192 7.15 -5.21 13.02
CA ASP A 192 7.19 -6.67 13.14
C ASP A 192 7.22 -7.07 14.62
N GLU A 193 6.31 -7.98 14.98
CA GLU A 193 6.15 -8.54 16.33
C GLU A 193 6.10 -7.47 17.44
N PRO A 194 5.23 -6.44 17.33
CA PRO A 194 5.13 -5.43 18.38
C PRO A 194 4.64 -6.07 19.69
N GLU A 195 5.21 -5.63 20.81
CA GLU A 195 4.76 -6.02 22.13
C GLU A 195 3.50 -5.24 22.53
N GLY A 196 2.51 -5.90 23.09
CA GLY A 196 1.26 -5.31 23.59
C GLY A 196 0.28 -4.97 22.47
N ILE A 197 0.18 -3.70 22.07
CA ILE A 197 -0.76 -3.25 21.03
C ILE A 197 -0.20 -3.53 19.64
N TYR A 198 -0.92 -4.31 18.85
CA TYR A 198 -0.49 -4.78 17.52
C TYR A 198 -1.38 -4.28 16.36
N TYR A 199 -2.28 -3.32 16.59
CA TYR A 199 -3.15 -2.80 15.54
C TYR A 199 -2.45 -1.73 14.71
N GLY A 200 -2.34 -1.93 13.37
CA GLY A 200 -1.66 -1.00 12.47
C GLY A 200 -2.21 0.42 12.51
N GLY A 201 -3.52 0.60 12.66
CA GLY A 201 -4.14 1.91 12.84
C GLY A 201 -3.78 2.60 14.16
N THR A 202 -3.25 1.86 15.14
CA THR A 202 -2.89 2.42 16.45
C THR A 202 -1.40 2.75 16.53
N ILE A 203 -0.53 1.91 15.98
CA ILE A 203 0.92 2.05 16.16
C ILE A 203 1.68 2.40 14.87
N ALA A 204 1.20 1.98 13.69
CA ALA A 204 1.85 2.29 12.43
C ALA A 204 1.31 3.56 11.75
N ALA A 205 0.01 3.86 11.89
CA ALA A 205 -0.58 5.05 11.28
C ALA A 205 -0.02 6.38 11.80
N PRO A 206 0.25 6.57 13.11
CA PRO A 206 0.91 7.79 13.60
C PRO A 206 2.30 8.00 13.00
N VAL A 207 3.06 6.93 12.80
CA VAL A 207 4.40 7.02 12.19
C VAL A 207 4.30 7.41 10.71
N VAL A 208 3.29 6.92 9.98
CA VAL A 208 3.01 7.38 8.62
C VAL A 208 2.67 8.87 8.60
N SER A 209 1.86 9.36 9.56
CA SER A 209 1.54 10.79 9.71
C SER A 209 2.80 11.62 9.88
N GLU A 210 3.69 11.24 10.79
CA GLU A 210 4.95 11.93 11.05
C GLU A 210 5.88 11.93 9.83
N LEU A 211 6.00 10.80 9.13
CA LEU A 211 6.79 10.72 7.89
C LEU A 211 6.26 11.67 6.82
N LEU A 212 4.94 11.73 6.63
CA LEU A 212 4.32 12.61 5.65
C LEU A 212 4.44 14.08 6.05
N ASP A 213 4.23 14.42 7.33
CA ASP A 213 4.36 15.80 7.83
C ASP A 213 5.77 16.36 7.64
N ASN A 214 6.79 15.52 7.78
CA ASN A 214 8.18 15.91 7.51
C ASN A 214 8.52 15.96 6.01
N ALA A 215 8.05 14.99 5.22
CA ALA A 215 8.43 14.86 3.80
C ALA A 215 7.76 15.91 2.90
N LEU A 216 6.49 16.23 3.15
CA LEU A 216 5.72 17.12 2.28
C LEU A 216 6.27 18.55 2.22
N PRO A 217 6.60 19.22 3.34
CA PRO A 217 7.25 20.53 3.31
C PRO A 217 8.63 20.48 2.64
N TYR A 218 9.41 19.43 2.91
CA TYR A 218 10.73 19.24 2.30
C TYR A 218 10.65 19.17 0.77
N LEU A 219 9.60 18.55 0.23
CA LEU A 219 9.31 18.47 -1.20
C LEU A 219 8.62 19.73 -1.76
N GLY A 220 8.43 20.77 -0.95
CA GLY A 220 7.78 22.00 -1.38
C GLY A 220 6.27 21.89 -1.58
N VAL A 221 5.62 20.85 -1.07
CA VAL A 221 4.16 20.67 -1.14
C VAL A 221 3.50 21.63 -0.16
N LYS A 222 2.68 22.53 -0.67
CA LYS A 222 2.00 23.53 0.14
C LYS A 222 0.81 22.95 0.92
N LYS A 223 0.59 23.40 2.14
CA LYS A 223 -0.62 23.07 2.91
C LYS A 223 -1.86 23.63 2.20
N THR A 224 -2.90 22.80 2.08
CA THR A 224 -4.20 23.24 1.59
C THR A 224 -4.95 23.95 2.74
N PRO A 225 -5.52 25.14 2.53
CA PRO A 225 -6.34 25.78 3.57
C PRO A 225 -7.49 24.83 3.95
N GLN A 226 -7.64 24.55 5.24
CA GLN A 226 -8.76 23.77 5.72
C GLN A 226 -10.05 24.50 5.35
N LYS A 227 -10.93 23.85 4.58
CA LYS A 227 -12.32 24.29 4.48
C LYS A 227 -12.90 24.21 5.89
N GLN A 228 -13.15 25.36 6.51
CA GLN A 228 -13.88 25.41 7.78
C GLN A 228 -15.22 24.72 7.56
N THR A 229 -15.38 23.52 8.08
CA THR A 229 -16.68 22.86 8.20
C THR A 229 -17.47 23.71 9.18
N LYS A 230 -18.34 24.57 8.68
CA LYS A 230 -19.35 25.23 9.52
C LYS A 230 -20.14 24.11 10.22
N LYS A 231 -20.04 24.10 11.55
CA LYS A 231 -20.88 23.29 12.43
C LYS A 231 -22.34 23.63 12.26
#